data_247c2b017c2867b6e138ef9072eed3bf
#
_entry.id   247c2b017c2867b6e138ef9072eed3bf
#
_cell.length_a   1.000
_cell.length_b   1.000
_cell.length_c   1.000
_cell.angle_alpha   90.00
_cell.angle_beta   90.00
_cell.angle_gamma   90.00
#
_symmetry.space_group_name_H-M   'P 1'
#
loop_
_entity.id
_entity.type
_entity.pdbx_description
1 polymer ?
#
loop_
_entity_poly.entity_id
_entity_poly.type
_entity_poly.pdbx_seq_one_letter_code
_entity_poly.pdbx_strand_id
1 'polypeptide(L)'
;MEYQEQLMDGFTMQLPTSSFPTFIYYLFAIISLGIGYYSIHKKTTDRDDKFQKFGWIGVAYISILSFCLFIFTSHLYSSTFLLIKETITSHKKEAIVVDPLYNKSYDEENQKYYSALIAVYNDKSANYTDTIESNTQRQTPYKIGQKIKVYYKEGNSYASEKGRNRSIMYFGLFLFIYIFTAGSLVFFPYALGLKKIHKFNLTIVMKSLVYFFIPFVMIGFEALLITAMIDYITNKANFSFGGFLFLLFFILGLGIGIYGYINYYFLMSKKVIK
;
A
#
# COMPACT_ATOMS: atom_id res chain seq x y z
N MET A 1 -15.99 -2.20 -28.59
CA MET A 1 -14.56 -2.50 -28.33
C MET A 1 -14.00 -1.78 -27.11
N GLU A 2 -14.77 -0.90 -26.48
CA GLU A 2 -14.40 -0.16 -25.25
C GLU A 2 -14.64 -0.91 -23.92
N TYR A 3 -15.32 -2.04 -23.98
CA TYR A 3 -15.65 -2.84 -22.77
C TYR A 3 -14.57 -3.86 -22.34
N GLN A 4 -13.50 -4.04 -23.11
CA GLN A 4 -12.47 -5.05 -22.79
C GLN A 4 -11.30 -4.51 -21.95
N GLU A 5 -11.10 -3.20 -21.85
CA GLU A 5 -10.03 -2.63 -21.01
C GLU A 5 -10.40 -2.54 -19.52
N GLN A 6 -11.70 -2.60 -19.17
CA GLN A 6 -12.13 -2.64 -17.75
C GLN A 6 -12.04 -4.03 -17.10
N LEU A 7 -11.61 -5.04 -17.85
CA LEU A 7 -11.70 -6.45 -17.44
C LEU A 7 -10.47 -6.98 -16.69
N MET A 8 -9.41 -6.17 -16.53
CA MET A 8 -8.20 -6.59 -15.78
C MET A 8 -8.14 -6.11 -14.34
N ASP A 9 -9.19 -5.49 -13.84
CA ASP A 9 -9.23 -4.86 -12.52
C ASP A 9 -9.80 -5.75 -11.41
N GLY A 10 -9.47 -7.02 -11.41
CA GLY A 10 -9.95 -8.02 -10.43
C GLY A 10 -9.58 -7.76 -8.96
N PHE A 11 -8.84 -6.70 -8.66
CA PHE A 11 -8.51 -6.28 -7.28
C PHE A 11 -8.23 -4.77 -7.19
N THR A 12 -8.57 -4.02 -8.17
CA THR A 12 -8.26 -2.59 -8.22
C THR A 12 -9.40 -1.78 -7.61
N MET A 13 -9.26 -1.48 -6.33
CA MET A 13 -9.59 -0.12 -5.92
C MET A 13 -8.71 0.73 -6.82
N GLN A 14 -9.29 1.42 -7.83
CA GLN A 14 -8.52 2.33 -8.68
C GLN A 14 -7.83 3.33 -7.75
N LEU A 15 -6.54 3.11 -7.52
CA LEU A 15 -5.72 4.14 -6.90
C LEU A 15 -5.84 5.34 -7.82
N PRO A 16 -6.24 6.51 -7.31
CA PRO A 16 -6.32 7.69 -8.14
C PRO A 16 -4.95 7.87 -8.81
N THR A 17 -4.91 7.62 -10.12
CA THR A 17 -3.69 7.73 -10.90
C THR A 17 -3.37 9.21 -11.02
N SER A 18 -2.40 9.67 -10.23
CA SER A 18 -1.80 10.97 -10.47
C SER A 18 -0.88 10.84 -11.67
N SER A 19 -1.36 11.26 -12.84
CA SER A 19 -0.48 11.45 -13.98
C SER A 19 0.39 12.67 -13.69
N PHE A 20 1.67 12.45 -13.38
CA PHE A 20 2.63 13.54 -13.36
C PHE A 20 2.79 14.11 -14.78
N PRO A 21 2.96 15.43 -14.93
CA PRO A 21 3.32 16.02 -16.19
C PRO A 21 4.58 15.35 -16.74
N THR A 22 4.60 15.04 -18.04
CA THR A 22 5.67 14.28 -18.72
C THR A 22 7.06 14.89 -18.47
N PHE A 23 7.15 16.21 -18.32
CA PHE A 23 8.45 16.87 -18.05
C PHE A 23 9.09 16.44 -16.73
N ILE A 24 8.31 16.02 -15.70
CA ILE A 24 8.83 15.55 -14.42
C ILE A 24 9.62 14.26 -14.62
N TYR A 25 9.16 13.35 -15.48
CA TYR A 25 9.90 12.13 -15.78
C TYR A 25 11.25 12.42 -16.46
N TYR A 26 11.29 13.40 -17.38
CA TYR A 26 12.56 13.83 -17.97
C TYR A 26 13.48 14.45 -16.93
N LEU A 27 12.95 15.26 -16.02
CA LEU A 27 13.73 15.82 -14.91
C LEU A 27 14.32 14.73 -14.02
N PHE A 28 13.53 13.73 -13.64
CA PHE A 28 14.01 12.58 -12.86
C PHE A 28 15.08 11.80 -13.61
N ALA A 29 14.94 11.61 -14.93
CA ALA A 29 15.95 10.94 -15.74
C ALA A 29 17.28 11.70 -15.74
N ILE A 30 17.25 13.03 -15.95
CA ILE A 30 18.46 13.88 -15.97
C ILE A 30 19.14 13.88 -14.59
N ILE A 31 18.38 14.05 -13.51
CA ILE A 31 18.93 14.03 -12.15
C ILE A 31 19.54 12.64 -11.85
N SER A 32 18.87 11.56 -12.23
CA SER A 32 19.34 10.20 -12.01
C SER A 32 20.64 9.90 -12.77
N LEU A 33 20.76 10.38 -14.01
CA LEU A 33 21.99 10.30 -14.79
C LEU A 33 23.12 11.09 -14.11
N GLY A 34 22.82 12.30 -13.61
CA GLY A 34 23.78 13.10 -12.85
C GLY A 34 24.26 12.41 -11.58
N ILE A 35 23.36 11.78 -10.82
CA ILE A 35 23.70 11.01 -9.61
C ILE A 35 24.60 9.82 -9.97
N GLY A 36 24.24 9.06 -11.01
CA GLY A 36 25.01 7.91 -11.49
C GLY A 36 26.42 8.29 -11.91
N TYR A 37 26.53 9.31 -12.76
CA TYR A 37 27.82 9.84 -13.22
C TYR A 37 28.69 10.34 -12.06
N TYR A 38 28.13 11.18 -11.18
CA TYR A 38 28.86 11.71 -10.03
C TYR A 38 29.33 10.61 -9.08
N SER A 39 28.47 9.64 -8.79
CA SER A 39 28.79 8.52 -7.89
C SER A 39 29.97 7.70 -8.39
N ILE A 40 30.04 7.41 -9.68
CA ILE A 40 31.11 6.62 -10.25
C ILE A 40 32.37 7.45 -10.44
N HIS A 41 32.26 8.67 -10.95
CA HIS A 41 33.42 9.55 -11.16
C HIS A 41 34.19 9.79 -9.84
N LYS A 42 33.46 10.06 -8.75
CA LYS A 42 34.08 10.24 -7.42
C LYS A 42 34.77 8.98 -6.90
N LYS A 43 34.30 7.79 -7.27
CA LYS A 43 34.92 6.52 -6.86
C LYS A 43 36.12 6.13 -7.71
N THR A 44 36.15 6.57 -8.97
CA THR A 44 37.25 6.26 -9.92
C THR A 44 38.43 7.18 -9.78
N THR A 45 38.27 8.38 -9.27
CA THR A 45 39.38 9.32 -9.03
C THR A 45 40.37 8.79 -7.97
N ASP A 46 39.94 7.85 -7.13
CA ASP A 46 40.77 7.24 -6.05
C ASP A 46 41.33 5.85 -6.37
N ARG A 47 41.07 5.26 -7.55
CA ARG A 47 41.50 3.88 -7.87
C ARG A 47 41.70 3.63 -9.37
N ASP A 48 42.84 2.97 -9.63
CA ASP A 48 43.42 2.55 -10.90
C ASP A 48 42.52 2.03 -12.04
N ASP A 49 43.05 2.10 -13.27
CA ASP A 49 42.57 1.76 -14.62
C ASP A 49 41.62 0.58 -14.82
N LYS A 50 41.52 -0.36 -13.89
CA LYS A 50 40.60 -1.49 -13.97
C LYS A 50 39.12 -1.09 -13.84
N PHE A 51 38.82 0.06 -13.24
CA PHE A 51 37.45 0.57 -13.06
C PHE A 51 36.90 1.28 -14.28
N GLN A 52 37.71 1.76 -15.22
CA GLN A 52 37.26 2.43 -16.42
C GLN A 52 36.39 1.53 -17.31
N LYS A 53 36.69 0.23 -17.39
CA LYS A 53 35.92 -0.72 -18.22
C LYS A 53 34.50 -1.01 -17.67
N PHE A 54 34.32 -0.98 -16.35
CA PHE A 54 33.03 -1.23 -15.71
C PHE A 54 32.30 0.06 -15.23
N GLY A 55 32.96 1.20 -15.35
CA GLY A 55 32.41 2.49 -14.88
C GLY A 55 31.05 2.85 -15.48
N TRP A 56 30.88 2.68 -16.78
CA TRP A 56 29.63 2.96 -17.47
C TRP A 56 28.48 2.04 -17.08
N ILE A 57 28.76 0.77 -16.80
CA ILE A 57 27.76 -0.18 -16.27
C ILE A 57 27.31 0.28 -14.88
N GLY A 58 28.25 0.71 -14.05
CA GLY A 58 27.96 1.27 -12.73
C GLY A 58 27.12 2.56 -12.81
N VAL A 59 27.45 3.46 -13.74
CA VAL A 59 26.65 4.67 -14.01
C VAL A 59 25.23 4.28 -14.40
N ALA A 60 25.05 3.38 -15.37
CA ALA A 60 23.74 2.93 -15.82
C ALA A 60 22.94 2.31 -14.66
N TYR A 61 23.55 1.42 -13.88
CA TYR A 61 22.88 0.76 -12.75
C TYR A 61 22.40 1.76 -11.69
N ILE A 62 23.27 2.69 -11.24
CA ILE A 62 22.90 3.70 -10.23
C ILE A 62 21.86 4.65 -10.78
N SER A 63 21.96 5.04 -12.06
CA SER A 63 20.99 5.93 -12.71
C SER A 63 19.61 5.28 -12.80
N ILE A 64 19.52 4.02 -13.24
CA ILE A 64 18.25 3.27 -13.33
C ILE A 64 17.66 3.11 -11.93
N LEU A 65 18.45 2.72 -10.94
CA LEU A 65 17.96 2.55 -9.57
C LEU A 65 17.47 3.87 -8.98
N SER A 66 18.19 4.98 -9.20
CA SER A 66 17.76 6.32 -8.78
C SER A 66 16.46 6.73 -9.45
N PHE A 67 16.33 6.49 -10.75
CA PHE A 67 15.14 6.80 -11.51
C PHE A 67 13.92 6.02 -11.03
N CYS A 68 14.08 4.72 -10.83
CA CYS A 68 13.02 3.88 -10.26
C CYS A 68 12.61 4.37 -8.88
N LEU A 69 13.56 4.67 -7.98
CA LEU A 69 13.24 5.19 -6.65
C LEU A 69 12.47 6.52 -6.71
N PHE A 70 12.86 7.45 -7.59
CA PHE A 70 12.15 8.72 -7.76
C PHE A 70 10.71 8.50 -8.23
N ILE A 71 10.51 7.67 -9.28
CA ILE A 71 9.19 7.39 -9.82
C ILE A 71 8.31 6.71 -8.76
N PHE A 72 8.76 5.59 -8.20
CA PHE A 72 7.96 4.83 -7.24
C PHE A 72 7.63 5.65 -6.01
N THR A 73 8.60 6.36 -5.43
CA THR A 73 8.37 7.21 -4.26
C THR A 73 7.36 8.31 -4.58
N SER A 74 7.50 9.01 -5.71
CA SER A 74 6.61 10.08 -6.11
C SER A 74 5.17 9.59 -6.34
N HIS A 75 5.00 8.47 -7.05
CA HIS A 75 3.67 7.88 -7.25
C HIS A 75 3.03 7.41 -5.95
N LEU A 76 3.79 6.75 -5.07
CA LEU A 76 3.29 6.31 -3.76
C LEU A 76 2.81 7.49 -2.91
N TYR A 77 3.61 8.55 -2.82
CA TYR A 77 3.22 9.74 -2.04
C TYR A 77 2.01 10.44 -2.63
N SER A 78 1.97 10.61 -3.96
CA SER A 78 0.85 11.24 -4.64
C SER A 78 -0.45 10.44 -4.49
N SER A 79 -0.40 9.13 -4.73
CA SER A 79 -1.56 8.24 -4.57
C SER A 79 -2.04 8.23 -3.12
N THR A 80 -1.11 8.19 -2.15
CA THR A 80 -1.46 8.23 -0.73
C THR A 80 -2.09 9.56 -0.34
N PHE A 81 -1.54 10.68 -0.84
CA PHE A 81 -2.11 12.00 -0.59
C PHE A 81 -3.54 12.12 -1.13
N LEU A 82 -3.78 11.67 -2.37
CA LEU A 82 -5.10 11.67 -2.98
C LEU A 82 -6.09 10.81 -2.18
N LEU A 83 -5.66 9.64 -1.73
CA LEU A 83 -6.46 8.71 -0.96
C LEU A 83 -6.80 9.26 0.44
N ILE A 84 -5.84 9.92 1.11
CA ILE A 84 -6.07 10.63 2.37
C ILE A 84 -7.04 11.80 2.15
N LYS A 85 -6.80 12.60 1.10
CA LYS A 85 -7.67 13.72 0.73
C LYS A 85 -9.09 13.24 0.49
N GLU A 86 -9.29 12.19 -0.30
CA GLU A 86 -10.59 11.57 -0.53
C GLU A 86 -11.25 11.13 0.78
N THR A 87 -10.49 10.48 1.68
CA THR A 87 -11.01 10.03 2.97
C THR A 87 -11.45 11.18 3.88
N ILE A 88 -10.72 12.30 3.86
CA ILE A 88 -11.04 13.49 4.66
C ILE A 88 -12.21 14.26 4.04
N THR A 89 -12.25 14.37 2.70
CA THR A 89 -13.30 15.16 2.01
C THR A 89 -14.59 14.39 1.77
N SER A 90 -14.57 13.06 1.85
CA SER A 90 -15.76 12.24 1.70
C SER A 90 -16.48 12.08 3.04
N HIS A 91 -17.79 12.26 3.01
CA HIS A 91 -18.62 12.03 4.18
C HIS A 91 -18.99 10.56 4.32
N LYS A 92 -19.02 10.06 5.56
CA LYS A 92 -19.58 8.74 5.87
C LYS A 92 -21.08 8.83 5.78
N LYS A 93 -21.69 8.13 4.82
CA LYS A 93 -23.14 8.10 4.62
C LYS A 93 -23.65 6.67 4.66
N GLU A 94 -24.94 6.54 4.96
CA GLU A 94 -25.63 5.27 4.78
C GLU A 94 -26.11 5.16 3.33
N ALA A 95 -26.07 3.95 2.78
CA ALA A 95 -26.56 3.64 1.45
C ALA A 95 -27.35 2.34 1.50
N ILE A 96 -28.32 2.22 0.60
CA ILE A 96 -29.09 1.00 0.41
C ILE A 96 -28.73 0.42 -0.95
N VAL A 97 -28.51 -0.89 -1.00
CA VAL A 97 -28.28 -1.63 -2.24
C VAL A 97 -29.60 -1.70 -3.01
N VAL A 98 -29.59 -1.12 -4.20
CA VAL A 98 -30.75 -1.13 -5.12
C VAL A 98 -30.70 -2.33 -6.04
N ASP A 99 -29.52 -2.59 -6.63
CA ASP A 99 -29.31 -3.71 -7.54
C ASP A 99 -27.88 -4.28 -7.39
N PRO A 100 -27.75 -5.58 -7.11
CA PRO A 100 -26.46 -6.23 -7.11
C PRO A 100 -26.00 -6.46 -8.54
N LEU A 101 -24.91 -5.80 -8.94
CA LEU A 101 -24.29 -5.98 -10.24
C LEU A 101 -23.35 -7.18 -10.22
N TYR A 102 -23.60 -8.10 -11.14
CA TYR A 102 -22.71 -9.24 -11.39
C TYR A 102 -21.64 -8.87 -12.41
N ASN A 103 -20.42 -8.70 -11.97
CA ASN A 103 -19.28 -8.54 -12.88
C ASN A 103 -18.85 -9.90 -13.42
N LYS A 104 -19.05 -10.11 -14.72
CA LYS A 104 -18.61 -11.33 -15.45
C LYS A 104 -17.09 -11.32 -15.71
N SER A 105 -16.26 -10.76 -14.86
CA SER A 105 -14.83 -10.97 -15.02
C SER A 105 -14.53 -12.41 -14.57
N TYR A 106 -14.36 -13.27 -15.56
CA TYR A 106 -13.79 -14.59 -15.34
C TYR A 106 -12.31 -14.38 -15.06
N ASP A 107 -11.91 -14.48 -13.81
CA ASP A 107 -10.54 -14.81 -13.49
C ASP A 107 -10.32 -16.30 -13.77
N GLU A 108 -9.11 -16.73 -14.08
CA GLU A 108 -8.76 -18.11 -14.40
C GLU A 108 -9.14 -19.11 -13.29
N GLU A 109 -9.45 -18.61 -12.09
CA GLU A 109 -9.88 -19.39 -10.93
C GLU A 109 -11.40 -19.45 -10.70
N ASN A 110 -12.24 -19.04 -11.66
CA ASN A 110 -13.72 -19.00 -11.50
C ASN A 110 -14.23 -18.17 -10.30
N GLN A 111 -13.48 -17.20 -9.84
CA GLN A 111 -13.93 -16.32 -8.76
C GLN A 111 -14.93 -15.31 -9.30
N LYS A 112 -16.09 -15.20 -8.64
CA LYS A 112 -17.15 -14.27 -8.99
C LYS A 112 -17.02 -13.03 -8.10
N TYR A 113 -16.99 -11.85 -8.73
CA TYR A 113 -17.00 -10.59 -8.03
C TYR A 113 -18.31 -9.85 -8.28
N TYR A 114 -18.80 -9.19 -7.25
CA TYR A 114 -20.06 -8.46 -7.25
C TYR A 114 -19.81 -7.01 -6.85
N SER A 115 -20.30 -6.07 -7.67
CA SER A 115 -20.50 -4.67 -7.30
C SER A 115 -21.98 -4.42 -7.02
N ALA A 116 -22.38 -3.21 -6.72
CA ALA A 116 -23.78 -2.87 -6.53
C ALA A 116 -24.10 -1.45 -6.99
N LEU A 117 -25.29 -1.27 -7.53
CA LEU A 117 -25.94 0.03 -7.58
C LEU A 117 -26.47 0.35 -6.19
N ILE A 118 -26.14 1.51 -5.66
CA ILE A 118 -26.49 1.95 -4.33
C ILE A 118 -27.17 3.31 -4.36
N ALA A 119 -28.18 3.49 -3.55
CA ALA A 119 -28.79 4.78 -3.28
C ALA A 119 -28.22 5.33 -1.97
N VAL A 120 -27.58 6.51 -2.02
CA VAL A 120 -26.93 7.13 -0.86
C VAL A 120 -27.92 8.05 -0.16
N TYR A 121 -28.01 7.96 1.17
CA TYR A 121 -28.86 8.81 1.97
C TYR A 121 -28.37 10.26 1.98
N ASN A 122 -29.26 11.20 1.70
CA ASN A 122 -28.98 12.63 1.74
C ASN A 122 -29.59 13.26 3.01
N ASP A 123 -28.71 13.69 3.91
CA ASP A 123 -29.14 14.31 5.20
C ASP A 123 -29.94 15.59 5.04
N LYS A 124 -29.74 16.32 3.91
CA LYS A 124 -30.43 17.60 3.66
C LYS A 124 -31.90 17.46 3.23
N SER A 125 -32.19 16.36 2.53
CA SER A 125 -33.51 16.11 1.97
C SER A 125 -34.29 14.99 2.68
N ALA A 126 -33.65 14.30 3.62
CA ALA A 126 -34.14 13.08 4.26
C ALA A 126 -34.50 11.95 3.25
N ASN A 127 -34.03 12.06 2.02
CA ASN A 127 -34.29 11.14 0.93
C ASN A 127 -32.98 10.53 0.42
N TYR A 128 -33.09 9.43 -0.32
CA TYR A 128 -31.92 8.87 -1.02
C TYR A 128 -31.64 9.69 -2.29
N THR A 129 -30.35 9.88 -2.56
CA THR A 129 -29.88 10.48 -3.82
C THR A 129 -30.08 9.50 -4.98
N ASP A 130 -29.76 9.96 -6.19
CA ASP A 130 -29.71 9.09 -7.36
C ASP A 130 -28.83 7.86 -7.12
N THR A 131 -29.15 6.78 -7.81
CA THR A 131 -28.40 5.54 -7.77
C THR A 131 -27.01 5.74 -8.38
N ILE A 132 -26.00 5.39 -7.63
CA ILE A 132 -24.60 5.45 -8.04
C ILE A 132 -23.95 4.07 -7.88
N GLU A 133 -22.85 3.82 -8.59
CA GLU A 133 -22.16 2.56 -8.51
C GLU A 133 -21.24 2.50 -7.29
N SER A 134 -21.25 1.36 -6.58
CA SER A 134 -20.26 1.08 -5.55
C SER A 134 -18.93 0.67 -6.22
N ASN A 135 -17.87 1.41 -5.93
CA ASN A 135 -16.50 1.07 -6.37
C ASN A 135 -15.89 -0.09 -5.57
N THR A 136 -16.68 -0.77 -4.74
CA THR A 136 -16.20 -1.89 -3.92
C THR A 136 -16.71 -3.19 -4.51
N GLN A 137 -15.77 -4.08 -4.80
CA GLN A 137 -16.07 -5.43 -5.27
C GLN A 137 -15.92 -6.43 -4.13
N ARG A 138 -16.81 -7.42 -4.05
CA ARG A 138 -16.73 -8.52 -3.08
C ARG A 138 -17.08 -9.86 -3.74
N GLN A 139 -16.60 -10.93 -3.15
CA GLN A 139 -16.89 -12.30 -3.59
C GLN A 139 -18.30 -12.77 -3.20
N THR A 140 -18.90 -12.13 -2.20
CA THR A 140 -20.27 -12.43 -1.77
C THR A 140 -21.26 -11.44 -2.41
N PRO A 141 -22.36 -11.93 -3.00
CA PRO A 141 -23.34 -11.05 -3.62
C PRO A 141 -24.00 -10.12 -2.58
N TYR A 142 -24.31 -8.93 -3.01
CA TYR A 142 -25.11 -8.00 -2.24
C TYR A 142 -26.58 -8.46 -2.22
N LYS A 143 -27.28 -8.16 -1.13
CA LYS A 143 -28.74 -8.37 -1.06
C LYS A 143 -29.46 -7.05 -1.34
N ILE A 144 -30.50 -7.05 -2.16
CA ILE A 144 -31.35 -5.88 -2.39
C ILE A 144 -31.92 -5.40 -1.05
N GLY A 145 -31.90 -4.09 -0.82
CA GLY A 145 -32.31 -3.48 0.44
C GLY A 145 -31.26 -3.56 1.56
N GLN A 146 -30.11 -4.16 1.33
CA GLN A 146 -29.02 -4.21 2.32
C GLN A 146 -28.50 -2.81 2.61
N LYS A 147 -28.46 -2.43 3.89
CA LYS A 147 -27.83 -1.18 4.34
C LYS A 147 -26.32 -1.36 4.43
N ILE A 148 -25.57 -0.44 3.81
CA ILE A 148 -24.11 -0.40 3.85
C ILE A 148 -23.65 1.02 4.22
N LYS A 149 -22.45 1.11 4.80
CA LYS A 149 -21.82 2.41 5.07
C LYS A 149 -20.80 2.69 3.98
N VAL A 150 -20.90 3.87 3.38
CA VAL A 150 -20.04 4.29 2.27
C VAL A 150 -19.35 5.61 2.55
N TYR A 151 -18.22 5.82 1.90
CA TYR A 151 -17.61 7.13 1.76
C TYR A 151 -18.09 7.73 0.45
N TYR A 152 -18.84 8.82 0.55
CA TYR A 152 -19.41 9.50 -0.60
C TYR A 152 -19.10 10.99 -0.57
N LYS A 153 -18.81 11.55 -1.72
CA LYS A 153 -18.65 12.98 -1.95
C LYS A 153 -19.73 13.40 -2.95
N GLU A 154 -20.50 14.44 -2.61
CA GLU A 154 -21.51 14.98 -3.52
C GLU A 154 -20.92 15.33 -4.87
N GLY A 155 -21.59 14.90 -5.94
CA GLY A 155 -21.15 15.08 -7.33
C GLY A 155 -20.24 13.96 -7.87
N ASN A 156 -19.88 12.96 -7.08
CA ASN A 156 -19.17 11.80 -7.59
C ASN A 156 -20.16 10.77 -8.13
N SER A 157 -19.79 10.13 -9.24
CA SER A 157 -20.57 9.03 -9.84
C SER A 157 -20.40 7.68 -9.12
N TYR A 158 -19.54 7.62 -8.12
CA TYR A 158 -19.26 6.39 -7.37
C TYR A 158 -19.09 6.67 -5.87
N ALA A 159 -19.29 5.64 -5.06
CA ALA A 159 -18.97 5.64 -3.64
C ALA A 159 -18.22 4.38 -3.24
N SER A 160 -17.31 4.51 -2.30
CA SER A 160 -16.51 3.39 -1.78
C SER A 160 -17.13 2.86 -0.49
N GLU A 161 -17.35 1.56 -0.39
CA GLU A 161 -17.85 0.96 0.85
C GLU A 161 -16.82 1.12 1.98
N LYS A 162 -17.32 1.44 3.18
CA LYS A 162 -16.48 1.40 4.39
C LYS A 162 -16.26 -0.05 4.78
N GLY A 163 -15.19 -0.64 4.32
CA GLY A 163 -14.89 -2.05 4.55
C GLY A 163 -13.44 -2.31 4.94
N ARG A 164 -13.18 -3.58 5.24
CA ARG A 164 -11.86 -4.13 5.59
C ARG A 164 -10.81 -3.91 4.49
N ASN A 165 -11.21 -4.01 3.23
CA ASN A 165 -10.31 -3.88 2.08
C ASN A 165 -9.56 -2.53 2.10
N ARG A 166 -10.24 -1.46 2.51
CA ARG A 166 -9.62 -0.14 2.63
C ARG A 166 -8.55 -0.09 3.73
N SER A 167 -8.78 -0.75 4.86
CA SER A 167 -7.79 -0.85 5.94
C SER A 167 -6.56 -1.67 5.52
N ILE A 168 -6.76 -2.76 4.80
CA ILE A 168 -5.68 -3.57 4.24
C ILE A 168 -4.85 -2.75 3.24
N MET A 169 -5.53 -1.98 2.38
CA MET A 169 -4.85 -1.12 1.42
C MET A 169 -4.02 -0.03 2.11
N TYR A 170 -4.54 0.64 3.15
CA TYR A 170 -3.75 1.61 3.93
C TYR A 170 -2.54 0.96 4.59
N PHE A 171 -2.72 -0.24 5.14
CA PHE A 171 -1.62 -0.99 5.73
C PHE A 171 -0.54 -1.32 4.68
N GLY A 172 -0.94 -1.84 3.52
CA GLY A 172 -0.03 -2.10 2.40
C GLY A 172 0.70 -0.84 1.92
N LEU A 173 -0.03 0.27 1.69
CA LEU A 173 0.57 1.55 1.31
C LEU A 173 1.58 2.05 2.33
N PHE A 174 1.27 1.95 3.62
CA PHE A 174 2.21 2.32 4.68
C PHE A 174 3.51 1.52 4.61
N LEU A 175 3.42 0.19 4.38
CA LEU A 175 4.60 -0.67 4.23
C LEU A 175 5.46 -0.22 3.04
N PHE A 176 4.84 0.00 1.89
CA PHE A 176 5.56 0.46 0.69
C PHE A 176 6.20 1.84 0.89
N ILE A 177 5.46 2.81 1.44
CA ILE A 177 6.00 4.14 1.72
C ILE A 177 7.20 4.04 2.64
N TYR A 178 7.13 3.24 3.71
CA TYR A 178 8.24 3.06 4.63
C TYR A 178 9.47 2.48 3.91
N ILE A 179 9.30 1.39 3.15
CA ILE A 179 10.40 0.71 2.44
C ILE A 179 11.07 1.66 1.43
N PHE A 180 10.28 2.34 0.60
CA PHE A 180 10.83 3.23 -0.43
C PHE A 180 11.45 4.50 0.17
N THR A 181 10.86 5.05 1.23
CA THR A 181 11.44 6.22 1.94
C THR A 181 12.74 5.84 2.64
N ALA A 182 12.76 4.73 3.38
CA ALA A 182 13.95 4.23 4.06
C ALA A 182 15.06 3.90 3.05
N GLY A 183 14.70 3.23 1.96
CA GLY A 183 15.61 2.94 0.86
C GLY A 183 16.22 4.21 0.25
N SER A 184 15.40 5.21 -0.04
CA SER A 184 15.85 6.49 -0.59
C SER A 184 16.74 7.26 0.36
N LEU A 185 16.41 7.32 1.65
CA LEU A 185 17.20 7.98 2.69
C LEU A 185 18.61 7.38 2.86
N VAL A 186 18.76 6.09 2.64
CA VAL A 186 20.06 5.40 2.72
C VAL A 186 20.78 5.46 1.38
N PHE A 187 20.08 5.23 0.28
CA PHE A 187 20.68 5.10 -1.05
C PHE A 187 21.24 6.43 -1.56
N PHE A 188 20.51 7.54 -1.53
CA PHE A 188 20.97 8.79 -2.12
C PHE A 188 22.24 9.36 -1.45
N PRO A 189 22.35 9.42 -0.11
CA PRO A 189 23.62 9.83 0.51
C PRO A 189 24.78 8.89 0.20
N TYR A 190 24.51 7.59 0.06
CA TYR A 190 25.53 6.61 -0.37
C TYR A 190 25.99 6.88 -1.81
N ALA A 191 25.06 7.06 -2.74
CA ALA A 191 25.35 7.33 -4.14
C ALA A 191 26.13 8.65 -4.32
N LEU A 192 25.77 9.68 -3.55
CA LEU A 192 26.46 10.99 -3.54
C LEU A 192 27.77 10.98 -2.74
N GLY A 193 28.18 9.86 -2.14
CA GLY A 193 29.41 9.76 -1.36
C GLY A 193 29.41 10.57 -0.07
N LEU A 194 28.24 10.91 0.46
CA LEU A 194 28.05 11.66 1.71
C LEU A 194 28.15 10.72 2.91
N LYS A 195 29.36 10.21 3.20
CA LYS A 195 29.58 9.15 4.20
C LYS A 195 29.00 9.44 5.59
N LYS A 196 29.08 10.69 6.08
CA LYS A 196 28.54 11.06 7.40
C LYS A 196 27.02 10.98 7.42
N ILE A 197 26.35 11.53 6.40
CA ILE A 197 24.91 11.53 6.27
C ILE A 197 24.38 10.12 6.05
N HIS A 198 25.06 9.33 5.19
CA HIS A 198 24.72 7.94 4.97
C HIS A 198 24.75 7.13 6.27
N LYS A 199 25.84 7.22 7.06
CA LYS A 199 25.95 6.51 8.34
C LYS A 199 24.87 6.94 9.34
N PHE A 200 24.57 8.23 9.42
CA PHE A 200 23.51 8.79 10.26
C PHE A 200 22.13 8.26 9.84
N ASN A 201 21.79 8.37 8.55
CA ASN A 201 20.51 7.90 8.01
C ASN A 201 20.36 6.38 8.17
N LEU A 202 21.42 5.61 7.89
CA LEU A 202 21.41 4.16 8.10
C LEU A 202 21.10 3.81 9.56
N THR A 203 21.71 4.53 10.51
CA THR A 203 21.45 4.30 11.94
C THR A 203 20.00 4.63 12.31
N ILE A 204 19.43 5.71 11.78
CA ILE A 204 18.03 6.08 12.01
C ILE A 204 17.10 5.04 11.40
N VAL A 205 17.34 4.65 10.14
CA VAL A 205 16.51 3.66 9.43
C VAL A 205 16.55 2.33 10.16
N MET A 206 17.72 1.86 10.58
CA MET A 206 17.85 0.60 11.33
C MET A 206 17.13 0.66 12.68
N LYS A 207 17.26 1.76 13.43
CA LYS A 207 16.50 1.97 14.66
C LYS A 207 14.99 2.00 14.40
N SER A 208 14.53 2.78 13.42
CA SER A 208 13.13 2.86 13.04
C SER A 208 12.58 1.50 12.58
N LEU A 209 13.35 0.74 11.81
CA LEU A 209 12.98 -0.60 11.37
C LEU A 209 12.73 -1.52 12.56
N VAL A 210 13.67 -1.57 13.48
CA VAL A 210 13.61 -2.47 14.64
C VAL A 210 12.59 -2.00 15.67
N TYR A 211 12.56 -0.73 16.04
CA TYR A 211 11.71 -0.25 17.13
C TYR A 211 10.28 0.08 16.74
N PHE A 212 10.03 0.36 15.47
CA PHE A 212 8.72 0.81 15.00
C PHE A 212 8.15 -0.09 13.90
N PHE A 213 8.89 -0.28 12.79
CA PHE A 213 8.34 -0.93 11.61
C PHE A 213 8.05 -2.41 11.83
N ILE A 214 9.00 -3.18 12.37
CA ILE A 214 8.80 -4.61 12.63
C ILE A 214 7.62 -4.85 13.59
N PRO A 215 7.53 -4.20 14.76
CA PRO A 215 6.36 -4.36 15.65
C PRO A 215 5.05 -3.96 14.97
N PHE A 216 5.05 -2.87 14.22
CA PHE A 216 3.86 -2.41 13.50
C PHE A 216 3.39 -3.45 12.47
N VAL A 217 4.32 -4.02 11.71
CA VAL A 217 4.03 -5.08 10.73
C VAL A 217 3.49 -6.32 11.42
N MET A 218 4.12 -6.76 12.49
CA MET A 218 3.68 -7.93 13.25
C MET A 218 2.26 -7.74 13.80
N ILE A 219 1.98 -6.62 14.44
CA ILE A 219 0.65 -6.30 14.98
C ILE A 219 -0.39 -6.18 13.85
N GLY A 220 -0.02 -5.55 12.73
CA GLY A 220 -0.89 -5.42 11.57
C GLY A 220 -1.28 -6.77 10.95
N PHE A 221 -0.31 -7.65 10.78
CA PHE A 221 -0.57 -9.01 10.31
C PHE A 221 -1.41 -9.82 11.30
N GLU A 222 -1.12 -9.72 12.60
CA GLU A 222 -1.92 -10.38 13.64
C GLU A 222 -3.38 -9.93 13.57
N ALA A 223 -3.63 -8.63 13.47
CA ALA A 223 -4.97 -8.08 13.34
C ALA A 223 -5.69 -8.59 12.07
N LEU A 224 -4.98 -8.74 10.95
CA LEU A 224 -5.53 -9.30 9.71
C LEU A 224 -5.90 -10.77 9.87
N LEU A 225 -5.03 -11.57 10.48
CA LEU A 225 -5.27 -13.00 10.72
C LEU A 225 -6.46 -13.22 11.67
N ILE A 226 -6.54 -12.45 12.77
CA ILE A 226 -7.68 -12.50 13.71
C ILE A 226 -8.97 -12.12 12.98
N THR A 227 -8.95 -11.10 12.13
CA THR A 227 -10.14 -10.69 11.36
C THR A 227 -10.56 -11.79 10.39
N ALA A 228 -9.62 -12.44 9.70
CA ALA A 228 -9.91 -13.58 8.83
C ALA A 228 -10.54 -14.76 9.60
N MET A 229 -10.05 -15.03 10.81
CA MET A 229 -10.60 -16.06 11.68
C MET A 229 -12.04 -15.73 12.13
N ILE A 230 -12.31 -14.48 12.49
CA ILE A 230 -13.66 -14.02 12.85
C ILE A 230 -14.61 -14.18 11.65
N ASP A 231 -14.17 -13.86 10.43
CA ASP A 231 -14.98 -14.03 9.22
C ASP A 231 -15.29 -15.50 8.95
N TYR A 232 -14.37 -16.39 9.22
CA TYR A 232 -14.61 -17.83 9.13
C TYR A 232 -15.68 -18.28 10.15
N ILE A 233 -15.51 -17.93 11.42
CA ILE A 233 -16.44 -18.31 12.51
C ILE A 233 -17.85 -17.73 12.26
N THR A 234 -17.93 -16.54 11.66
CA THR A 234 -19.22 -15.88 11.34
C THR A 234 -19.80 -16.31 9.97
N ASN A 235 -19.27 -17.35 9.34
CA ASN A 235 -19.68 -17.86 8.02
C ASN A 235 -19.65 -16.79 6.91
N LYS A 236 -18.80 -15.79 7.02
CA LYS A 236 -18.57 -14.77 5.98
C LYS A 236 -17.47 -15.15 5.00
N ALA A 237 -16.66 -16.13 5.35
CA ALA A 237 -15.59 -16.66 4.51
C ALA A 237 -15.63 -18.19 4.55
N ASN A 238 -15.50 -18.83 3.38
CA ASN A 238 -15.47 -20.28 3.26
C ASN A 238 -14.01 -20.74 3.16
N PHE A 239 -13.44 -21.18 4.27
CA PHE A 239 -12.17 -21.90 4.28
C PHE A 239 -12.41 -23.37 4.59
N SER A 240 -11.52 -24.23 4.12
CA SER A 240 -11.48 -25.62 4.58
C SER A 240 -11.09 -25.68 6.07
N PHE A 241 -11.44 -26.76 6.76
CA PHE A 241 -11.02 -26.99 8.15
C PHE A 241 -9.48 -26.93 8.30
N GLY A 242 -8.75 -27.43 7.29
CA GLY A 242 -7.29 -27.27 7.25
C GLY A 242 -6.82 -25.84 7.18
N GLY A 243 -7.51 -24.98 6.43
CA GLY A 243 -7.26 -23.53 6.37
C GLY A 243 -7.49 -22.84 7.72
N PHE A 244 -8.51 -23.25 8.46
CA PHE A 244 -8.78 -22.76 9.82
C PHE A 244 -7.64 -23.14 10.80
N LEU A 245 -7.19 -24.38 10.79
CA LEU A 245 -6.09 -24.83 11.63
C LEU A 245 -4.79 -24.08 11.29
N PHE A 246 -4.55 -23.86 10.02
CA PHE A 246 -3.39 -23.07 9.55
C PHE A 246 -3.44 -21.63 10.07
N LEU A 247 -4.59 -20.95 9.95
CA LEU A 247 -4.79 -19.61 10.50
C LEU A 247 -4.54 -19.56 12.02
N LEU A 248 -5.10 -20.54 12.76
CA LEU A 248 -4.92 -20.64 14.21
C LEU A 248 -3.45 -20.80 14.58
N PHE A 249 -2.72 -21.66 13.88
CA PHE A 249 -1.29 -21.85 14.07
C PHE A 249 -0.49 -20.55 13.88
N PHE A 250 -0.80 -19.79 12.82
CA PHE A 250 -0.12 -18.52 12.54
C PHE A 250 -0.45 -17.45 13.59
N ILE A 251 -1.71 -17.33 14.03
CA ILE A 251 -2.11 -16.40 15.10
C ILE A 251 -1.33 -16.71 16.37
N LEU A 252 -1.28 -17.96 16.80
CA LEU A 252 -0.55 -18.36 18.00
C LEU A 252 0.96 -18.11 17.85
N GLY A 253 1.54 -18.48 16.72
CA GLY A 253 2.97 -18.30 16.45
C GLY A 253 3.38 -16.83 16.42
N LEU A 254 2.59 -15.98 15.74
CA LEU A 254 2.85 -14.54 15.66
C LEU A 254 2.63 -13.86 17.01
N GLY A 255 1.58 -14.23 17.76
CA GLY A 255 1.33 -13.74 19.10
C GLY A 255 2.47 -14.04 20.09
N ILE A 256 3.01 -15.27 20.05
CA ILE A 256 4.22 -15.63 20.82
C ILE A 256 5.41 -14.79 20.37
N GLY A 257 5.57 -14.57 19.04
CA GLY A 257 6.62 -13.72 18.49
C GLY A 257 6.53 -12.28 18.99
N ILE A 258 5.34 -11.68 18.97
CA ILE A 258 5.07 -10.32 19.49
C ILE A 258 5.41 -10.25 20.99
N TYR A 259 4.94 -11.21 21.76
CA TYR A 259 5.22 -11.28 23.19
C TYR A 259 6.73 -11.38 23.48
N GLY A 260 7.43 -12.28 22.78
CA GLY A 260 8.88 -12.42 22.90
C GLY A 260 9.63 -11.15 22.52
N TYR A 261 9.18 -10.47 21.46
CA TYR A 261 9.75 -9.22 20.99
C TYR A 261 9.60 -8.10 22.04
N ILE A 262 8.41 -7.93 22.59
CA ILE A 262 8.12 -6.93 23.62
C ILE A 262 8.96 -7.19 24.88
N ASN A 263 9.01 -8.44 25.34
CA ASN A 263 9.81 -8.83 26.51
C ASN A 263 11.30 -8.58 26.32
N TYR A 264 11.84 -8.92 25.14
CA TYR A 264 13.24 -8.65 24.80
C TYR A 264 13.57 -7.16 24.92
N TYR A 265 12.72 -6.30 24.40
CA TYR A 265 12.90 -4.85 24.49
C TYR A 265 12.74 -4.30 25.88
N PHE A 266 11.78 -4.80 26.63
CA PHE A 266 11.59 -4.39 28.03
C PHE A 266 12.80 -4.76 28.91
N LEU A 267 13.39 -5.92 28.67
CA LEU A 267 14.58 -6.38 29.39
C LEU A 267 15.83 -5.58 29.00
N MET A 268 15.99 -5.26 27.70
CA MET A 268 17.09 -4.43 27.20
C MET A 268 17.01 -3.00 27.75
N SER A 269 15.83 -2.40 27.76
CA SER A 269 15.62 -1.04 28.28
C SER A 269 15.99 -0.93 29.76
N LYS A 270 15.69 -1.95 30.58
CA LYS A 270 16.09 -2.00 32.01
C LYS A 270 17.60 -2.14 32.21
N LYS A 271 18.35 -2.72 31.26
CA LYS A 271 19.82 -2.84 31.36
C LYS A 271 20.56 -1.55 31.00
N VAL A 272 19.94 -0.66 30.23
CA VAL A 272 20.55 0.62 29.82
C VAL A 272 20.35 1.72 30.87
N ILE A 273 19.41 1.54 31.82
CA ILE A 273 19.10 2.51 32.89
C ILE A 273 19.90 2.20 34.17
N LYS A 274 20.63 1.08 34.23
CA LYS A 274 21.61 0.80 35.27
C LYS A 274 23.03 1.11 34.80
#